data_81c8813055916493c846fc27ce9d30ff
#
_entry.id   81c8813055916493c846fc27ce9d30ff
#
_cell.length_a   1.000
_cell.length_b   1.000
_cell.length_c   1.000
_cell.angle_alpha   90.00
_cell.angle_beta   90.00
_cell.angle_gamma   90.00
#
_symmetry.space_group_name_H-M   'P 1'
#
loop_
_entity.id
_entity.type
_entity.pdbx_description
1 polymer ?
#
loop_
_entity_poly.entity_id
_entity_poly.type
_entity_poly.pdbx_seq_one_letter_code
_entity_poly.pdbx_strand_id
1 'polypeptide(L)'
;MEIGCVDKTSKLMPTIYSAQNLVEKNQIKVSLDSTNNLYSINHNFKDIKKFKSIFKNFFSFSPPDISYFEKNEKALVFWVRTYSYFALVKIDKKIISEKFENISSITDQTGGWICFNLSGKNIKLLLEKLMTTDLFTFESNQVLRTSINKINCFVLCHKRFENYTIICPTSFMESMKGRLLNLINLVA
;
A
#
# COMPACT_ATOMS: atom_id res chain seq x y z
N MET A 1 3.20 -36.56 34.62
CA MET A 1 2.02 -35.69 34.43
C MET A 1 2.53 -34.35 33.88
N GLU A 2 2.73 -34.29 32.54
CA GLU A 2 3.18 -33.10 31.88
C GLU A 2 1.98 -32.25 31.47
N ILE A 3 1.89 -31.03 32.02
CA ILE A 3 0.85 -30.08 31.68
C ILE A 3 1.36 -29.30 30.46
N GLY A 4 0.91 -29.72 29.28
CA GLY A 4 1.20 -29.00 28.05
C GLY A 4 0.60 -27.61 28.09
N CYS A 5 1.46 -26.60 28.04
CA CYS A 5 1.09 -25.22 27.85
C CYS A 5 0.62 -25.03 26.39
N VAL A 6 -0.70 -25.04 26.21
CA VAL A 6 -1.31 -24.74 24.90
C VAL A 6 -1.23 -23.25 24.69
N ASP A 7 -0.39 -22.85 23.76
CA ASP A 7 -0.28 -21.47 23.27
C ASP A 7 -1.62 -21.00 22.69
N LYS A 8 -2.35 -20.20 23.46
CA LYS A 8 -3.66 -19.65 23.11
C LYS A 8 -3.58 -18.35 22.29
N THR A 9 -2.40 -17.90 21.88
CA THR A 9 -2.23 -16.62 21.19
C THR A 9 -2.40 -16.68 19.67
N SER A 10 -2.44 -17.87 19.06
CA SER A 10 -2.54 -18.04 17.61
C SER A 10 -3.97 -18.05 17.03
N LYS A 11 -5.01 -17.91 17.86
CA LYS A 11 -6.42 -18.06 17.43
C LYS A 11 -7.27 -16.78 17.40
N LEU A 12 -6.69 -15.59 17.53
CA LEU A 12 -7.45 -14.32 17.61
C LEU A 12 -7.13 -13.31 16.53
N MET A 13 -6.57 -13.72 15.40
CA MET A 13 -6.66 -12.91 14.18
C MET A 13 -7.75 -13.54 13.29
N PRO A 14 -8.91 -12.89 13.15
CA PRO A 14 -9.87 -13.37 12.19
C PRO A 14 -9.23 -13.31 10.81
N THR A 15 -9.45 -14.33 10.00
CA THR A 15 -9.10 -14.48 8.57
C THR A 15 -9.79 -13.41 7.70
N ILE A 16 -9.70 -12.13 8.10
CA ILE A 16 -10.42 -11.00 7.48
C ILE A 16 -9.69 -10.47 6.24
N TYR A 17 -8.48 -10.91 5.97
CA TYR A 17 -7.58 -10.24 5.04
C TYR A 17 -7.06 -11.10 3.89
N SER A 18 -7.90 -11.92 3.29
CA SER A 18 -7.68 -12.41 1.93
C SER A 18 -8.14 -11.33 0.93
N ALA A 19 -7.54 -11.28 -0.26
CA ALA A 19 -8.00 -10.40 -1.33
C ALA A 19 -9.50 -10.60 -1.55
N GLN A 20 -10.32 -9.66 -1.10
CA GLN A 20 -11.78 -9.78 -1.11
C GLN A 20 -12.36 -8.77 -2.10
N ASN A 21 -13.09 -9.27 -3.09
CA ASN A 21 -13.91 -8.39 -3.92
C ASN A 21 -14.99 -7.75 -3.05
N LEU A 22 -14.98 -6.41 -2.99
CA LEU A 22 -15.99 -5.64 -2.25
C LEU A 22 -17.20 -5.33 -3.12
N VAL A 23 -16.95 -4.91 -4.36
CA VAL A 23 -17.99 -4.51 -5.31
C VAL A 23 -17.45 -4.54 -6.73
N GLU A 24 -18.33 -4.92 -7.67
CA GLU A 24 -18.14 -4.73 -9.10
C GLU A 24 -19.45 -4.18 -9.65
N LYS A 25 -19.50 -2.88 -9.93
CA LYS A 25 -20.70 -2.17 -10.40
C LYS A 25 -20.30 -0.96 -11.21
N ASN A 26 -21.14 -0.57 -12.18
CA ASN A 26 -20.93 0.62 -13.03
C ASN A 26 -19.57 0.63 -13.73
N GLN A 27 -19.06 -0.54 -14.13
CA GLN A 27 -17.73 -0.72 -14.72
C GLN A 27 -16.58 -0.28 -13.78
N ILE A 28 -16.82 -0.32 -12.48
CA ILE A 28 -15.82 -0.09 -11.43
C ILE A 28 -15.76 -1.34 -10.57
N LYS A 29 -14.54 -1.81 -10.34
CA LYS A 29 -14.23 -2.92 -9.43
C LYS A 29 -13.40 -2.40 -8.28
N VAL A 30 -13.79 -2.74 -7.06
CA VAL A 30 -13.03 -2.46 -5.83
C VAL A 30 -12.79 -3.75 -5.09
N SER A 31 -11.54 -3.99 -4.72
CA SER A 31 -11.15 -5.12 -3.87
C SER A 31 -10.23 -4.66 -2.74
N LEU A 32 -10.30 -5.37 -1.61
CA LEU A 32 -9.34 -5.26 -0.53
C LEU A 32 -8.16 -6.19 -0.81
N ASP A 33 -6.94 -5.71 -0.53
CA ASP A 33 -5.74 -6.53 -0.52
C ASP A 33 -5.00 -6.35 0.82
N SER A 34 -4.77 -7.47 1.48
CA SER A 34 -4.02 -7.56 2.73
C SER A 34 -3.06 -8.75 2.72
N THR A 35 -2.76 -9.27 1.53
CA THR A 35 -1.91 -10.45 1.36
C THR A 35 -0.42 -10.14 1.48
N ASN A 36 -0.05 -8.86 1.47
CA ASN A 36 1.33 -8.41 1.54
C ASN A 36 1.67 -7.87 2.93
N ASN A 37 2.89 -8.17 3.39
CA ASN A 37 3.47 -7.46 4.52
C ASN A 37 3.86 -6.05 4.10
N LEU A 38 3.66 -5.08 4.98
CA LEU A 38 4.05 -3.69 4.76
C LEU A 38 5.20 -3.31 5.69
N TYR A 39 6.32 -2.89 5.14
CA TYR A 39 7.47 -2.42 5.90
C TYR A 39 7.79 -0.96 5.57
N SER A 40 8.08 -0.18 6.60
CA SER A 40 8.71 1.14 6.45
C SER A 40 10.23 0.97 6.42
N ILE A 41 10.85 1.49 5.37
CA ILE A 41 12.31 1.49 5.18
C ILE A 41 12.80 2.94 5.30
N ASN A 42 13.58 3.23 6.35
CA ASN A 42 14.12 4.57 6.59
C ASN A 42 15.65 4.51 6.58
N HIS A 43 16.30 5.35 5.77
CA HIS A 43 17.76 5.36 5.68
C HIS A 43 18.34 6.74 5.97
N ASN A 44 19.63 6.79 6.31
CA ASN A 44 20.37 8.02 6.53
C ASN A 44 20.94 8.59 5.23
N PHE A 45 21.06 9.91 5.16
CA PHE A 45 21.71 10.61 4.05
C PHE A 45 23.16 10.15 3.82
N LYS A 46 23.92 9.90 4.90
CA LYS A 46 25.33 9.53 4.84
C LYS A 46 25.60 8.24 4.05
N ASP A 47 24.64 7.31 4.05
CA ASP A 47 24.80 5.97 3.46
C ASP A 47 24.03 5.79 2.14
N ILE A 48 23.62 6.88 1.49
CA ILE A 48 22.73 6.84 0.33
C ILE A 48 23.26 5.97 -0.83
N LYS A 49 24.56 5.99 -1.10
CA LYS A 49 25.17 5.17 -2.17
C LYS A 49 25.08 3.67 -1.83
N LYS A 50 25.40 3.32 -0.60
CA LYS A 50 25.34 1.95 -0.09
C LYS A 50 23.89 1.47 -0.04
N PHE A 51 22.99 2.31 0.45
CA PHE A 51 21.55 2.04 0.46
C PHE A 51 21.03 1.74 -0.96
N LYS A 52 21.29 2.61 -1.94
CA LYS A 52 20.85 2.41 -3.33
C LYS A 52 21.36 1.09 -3.93
N SER A 53 22.61 0.72 -3.65
CA SER A 53 23.20 -0.54 -4.13
C SER A 53 22.49 -1.75 -3.52
N ILE A 54 22.30 -1.78 -2.21
CA ILE A 54 21.63 -2.89 -1.52
C ILE A 54 20.17 -2.97 -1.92
N PHE A 55 19.48 -1.82 -1.99
CA PHE A 55 18.09 -1.74 -2.40
C PHE A 55 17.90 -2.33 -3.81
N LYS A 56 18.72 -1.93 -4.78
CA LYS A 56 18.68 -2.46 -6.15
C LYS A 56 18.95 -3.95 -6.22
N ASN A 57 19.92 -4.43 -5.45
CA ASN A 57 20.23 -5.87 -5.40
C ASN A 57 19.10 -6.69 -4.76
N PHE A 58 18.37 -6.11 -3.80
CA PHE A 58 17.30 -6.82 -3.09
C PHE A 58 15.99 -6.80 -3.85
N PHE A 59 15.57 -5.63 -4.36
CA PHE A 59 14.29 -5.45 -5.04
C PHE A 59 14.35 -5.60 -6.56
N SER A 60 15.54 -5.63 -7.16
CA SER A 60 15.79 -5.67 -8.61
C SER A 60 15.41 -4.38 -9.37
N PHE A 61 15.16 -3.29 -8.64
CA PHE A 61 14.96 -1.94 -9.16
C PHE A 61 15.55 -0.90 -8.19
N SER A 62 15.77 0.32 -8.67
CA SER A 62 16.29 1.42 -7.85
C SER A 62 15.23 1.94 -6.89
N PRO A 63 15.60 2.55 -5.73
CA PRO A 63 14.63 3.24 -4.90
C PRO A 63 13.82 4.23 -5.74
N PRO A 64 12.49 4.27 -5.58
CA PRO A 64 11.65 5.17 -6.35
C PRO A 64 11.99 6.64 -6.04
N ASP A 65 11.85 7.49 -7.05
CA ASP A 65 11.98 8.93 -6.92
C ASP A 65 10.83 9.55 -6.12
N ILE A 66 10.95 10.84 -5.80
CA ILE A 66 9.93 11.59 -5.06
C ILE A 66 8.59 11.51 -5.78
N SER A 67 7.55 11.10 -5.06
CA SER A 67 6.19 10.91 -5.57
C SER A 67 6.02 9.79 -6.61
N TYR A 68 6.96 8.83 -6.65
CA TYR A 68 6.87 7.66 -7.52
C TYR A 68 6.85 6.36 -6.72
N PHE A 69 6.46 5.29 -7.39
CA PHE A 69 6.62 3.93 -6.91
C PHE A 69 7.23 3.05 -8.01
N GLU A 70 7.90 1.99 -7.56
CA GLU A 70 8.44 0.92 -8.41
C GLU A 70 7.84 -0.41 -7.98
N LYS A 71 7.63 -1.30 -8.94
CA LYS A 71 7.08 -2.64 -8.67
C LYS A 71 7.63 -3.70 -9.60
N ASN A 72 7.62 -4.92 -9.09
CA ASN A 72 7.77 -6.15 -9.86
C ASN A 72 6.82 -7.23 -9.28
N GLU A 73 6.98 -8.48 -9.66
CA GLU A 73 6.14 -9.60 -9.18
C GLU A 73 6.26 -9.85 -7.66
N LYS A 74 7.38 -9.45 -7.03
CA LYS A 74 7.70 -9.75 -5.63
C LYS A 74 7.48 -8.58 -4.67
N ALA A 75 7.50 -7.36 -5.18
CA ALA A 75 7.47 -6.16 -4.34
C ALA A 75 6.83 -4.98 -5.06
N LEU A 76 6.17 -4.12 -4.28
CA LEU A 76 5.80 -2.78 -4.66
C LEU A 76 6.38 -1.84 -3.60
N VAL A 77 7.25 -0.92 -4.01
CA VAL A 77 7.87 0.05 -3.09
C VAL A 77 7.53 1.46 -3.54
N PHE A 78 7.05 2.29 -2.62
CA PHE A 78 6.68 3.66 -2.93
C PHE A 78 7.31 4.68 -1.97
N TRP A 79 7.54 5.87 -2.50
CA TRP A 79 8.04 7.01 -1.74
C TRP A 79 6.99 7.49 -0.73
N VAL A 80 7.42 7.75 0.50
CA VAL A 80 6.58 8.28 1.59
C VAL A 80 6.99 9.69 1.96
N ARG A 81 8.29 9.90 2.11
CA ARG A 81 8.96 11.18 2.41
C ARG A 81 10.45 11.04 2.13
N THR A 82 11.18 12.13 2.25
CA THR A 82 12.64 12.12 2.12
C THR A 82 13.26 11.02 2.99
N TYR A 83 14.07 10.16 2.37
CA TYR A 83 14.75 8.99 2.98
C TYR A 83 13.83 7.92 3.57
N SER A 84 12.55 7.89 3.17
CA SER A 84 11.58 6.94 3.71
C SER A 84 10.71 6.35 2.61
N TYR A 85 10.58 5.03 2.62
CA TYR A 85 9.78 4.27 1.68
C TYR A 85 8.86 3.30 2.41
N PHE A 86 7.74 2.97 1.80
CA PHE A 86 6.93 1.82 2.18
C PHE A 86 7.12 0.71 1.14
N ALA A 87 7.29 -0.53 1.63
CA ALA A 87 7.46 -1.72 0.80
C ALA A 87 6.36 -2.74 1.11
N LEU A 88 5.52 -3.01 0.12
CA LEU A 88 4.54 -4.10 0.14
C LEU A 88 5.20 -5.34 -0.48
N VAL A 89 5.40 -6.39 0.31
CA VAL A 89 6.16 -7.58 -0.06
C VAL A 89 5.59 -8.85 0.58
N LYS A 90 5.86 -10.01 -0.02
CA LYS A 90 5.51 -11.33 0.53
C LYS A 90 6.68 -12.02 1.26
N ILE A 91 7.53 -11.26 1.91
CA ILE A 91 8.71 -11.76 2.62
C ILE A 91 8.61 -11.43 4.11
N ASP A 92 9.28 -12.27 4.91
CA ASP A 92 9.36 -12.07 6.36
C ASP A 92 10.21 -10.86 6.73
N LYS A 93 9.85 -10.18 7.84
CA LYS A 93 10.57 -9.04 8.40
C LYS A 93 12.05 -9.35 8.63
N LYS A 94 12.39 -10.55 9.10
CA LYS A 94 13.76 -10.95 9.39
C LYS A 94 14.64 -10.83 8.16
N ILE A 95 14.18 -11.34 7.02
CA ILE A 95 14.95 -11.35 5.76
C ILE A 95 15.27 -9.92 5.31
N ILE A 96 14.26 -9.01 5.33
CA ILE A 96 14.48 -7.62 4.92
C ILE A 96 15.34 -6.87 5.94
N SER A 97 15.15 -7.11 7.25
CA SER A 97 15.93 -6.46 8.30
C SER A 97 17.41 -6.85 8.25
N GLU A 98 17.73 -8.12 8.08
CA GLU A 98 19.11 -8.61 7.92
C GLU A 98 19.80 -7.99 6.69
N LYS A 99 19.06 -7.85 5.58
CA LYS A 99 19.62 -7.30 4.34
C LYS A 99 19.95 -5.81 4.43
N PHE A 100 19.17 -5.06 5.21
CA PHE A 100 19.33 -3.62 5.39
C PHE A 100 20.00 -3.25 6.72
N GLU A 101 20.54 -4.24 7.45
CA GLU A 101 21.21 -4.05 8.72
C GLU A 101 22.30 -2.96 8.64
N ASN A 102 22.39 -2.12 9.68
CA ASN A 102 23.33 -1.00 9.80
C ASN A 102 23.22 0.10 8.70
N ILE A 103 22.23 0.03 7.82
CA ILE A 103 22.05 1.00 6.72
C ILE A 103 20.70 1.67 6.78
N SER A 104 19.67 0.92 7.19
CA SER A 104 18.30 1.39 7.26
C SER A 104 17.61 0.83 8.48
N SER A 105 16.67 1.60 9.02
CA SER A 105 15.71 1.12 10.02
C SER A 105 14.51 0.51 9.30
N ILE A 106 14.18 -0.74 9.62
CA ILE A 106 13.00 -1.44 9.09
C ILE A 106 11.96 -1.54 10.20
N THR A 107 10.79 -0.95 9.96
CA THR A 107 9.66 -1.03 10.88
C THR A 107 8.51 -1.80 10.24
N ASP A 108 7.98 -2.78 10.95
CA ASP A 108 6.79 -3.50 10.53
C ASP A 108 5.55 -2.61 10.68
N GLN A 109 4.84 -2.42 9.58
CA GLN A 109 3.60 -1.67 9.47
C GLN A 109 2.43 -2.58 9.04
N THR A 110 2.67 -3.89 8.96
CA THR A 110 1.67 -4.89 8.57
C THR A 110 0.47 -4.82 9.53
N GLY A 111 -0.74 -4.78 8.98
CA GLY A 111 -1.96 -4.61 9.77
C GLY A 111 -2.28 -3.17 10.18
N GLY A 112 -1.30 -2.24 10.12
CA GLY A 112 -1.55 -0.81 10.36
C GLY A 112 -2.20 -0.09 9.17
N TRP A 113 -2.06 -0.64 7.97
CA TRP A 113 -2.54 -0.08 6.71
C TRP A 113 -3.30 -1.11 5.90
N ILE A 114 -4.29 -0.65 5.14
CA ILE A 114 -5.12 -1.47 4.26
C ILE A 114 -5.10 -0.92 2.85
N CYS A 115 -5.09 -1.81 1.85
CA CYS A 115 -5.06 -1.47 0.44
C CYS A 115 -6.41 -1.72 -0.20
N PHE A 116 -6.99 -0.69 -0.84
CA PHE A 116 -8.14 -0.79 -1.72
C PHE A 116 -7.65 -0.70 -3.16
N ASN A 117 -7.78 -1.78 -3.92
CA ASN A 117 -7.48 -1.78 -5.35
C ASN A 117 -8.73 -1.39 -6.12
N LEU A 118 -8.61 -0.40 -6.99
CA LEU A 118 -9.67 0.17 -7.79
C LEU A 118 -9.32 0.02 -9.26
N SER A 119 -10.24 -0.49 -10.06
CA SER A 119 -10.05 -0.63 -11.50
C SER A 119 -11.37 -0.47 -12.26
N GLY A 120 -11.27 -0.15 -13.55
CA GLY A 120 -12.43 -0.11 -14.45
C GLY A 120 -12.49 1.15 -15.30
N LYS A 121 -13.40 1.15 -16.29
CA LYS A 121 -13.52 2.24 -17.28
C LYS A 121 -14.02 3.56 -16.67
N ASN A 122 -14.87 3.48 -15.64
CA ASN A 122 -15.47 4.65 -14.99
C ASN A 122 -14.69 5.10 -13.74
N ILE A 123 -13.46 4.59 -13.54
CA ILE A 123 -12.65 4.91 -12.37
C ILE A 123 -12.32 6.40 -12.26
N LYS A 124 -12.16 7.10 -13.38
CA LYS A 124 -11.95 8.55 -13.43
C LYS A 124 -13.08 9.30 -12.72
N LEU A 125 -14.34 8.99 -13.03
CA LEU A 125 -15.52 9.63 -12.41
C LEU A 125 -15.59 9.37 -10.91
N LEU A 126 -15.22 8.17 -10.47
CA LEU A 126 -15.13 7.86 -9.05
C LEU A 126 -14.06 8.72 -8.35
N LEU A 127 -12.86 8.81 -8.93
CA LEU A 127 -11.74 9.54 -8.34
C LEU A 127 -12.00 11.04 -8.30
N GLU A 128 -12.63 11.64 -9.32
CA GLU A 128 -13.05 13.05 -9.33
C GLU A 128 -14.01 13.42 -8.18
N LYS A 129 -14.85 12.45 -7.74
CA LYS A 129 -15.74 12.61 -6.59
C LYS A 129 -15.07 12.28 -5.25
N LEU A 130 -14.00 11.53 -5.29
CA LEU A 130 -13.33 10.99 -4.11
C LEU A 130 -12.25 11.95 -3.57
N MET A 131 -11.52 12.62 -4.46
CA MET A 131 -10.37 13.46 -4.13
C MET A 131 -10.36 14.75 -4.94
N THR A 132 -9.73 15.79 -4.37
CA THR A 132 -9.68 17.14 -4.99
C THR A 132 -8.47 17.34 -5.91
N THR A 133 -7.65 16.32 -6.09
CA THR A 133 -6.45 16.38 -6.92
C THR A 133 -6.81 16.40 -8.40
N ASP A 134 -6.11 17.21 -9.17
CA ASP A 134 -6.21 17.16 -10.62
C ASP A 134 -5.68 15.84 -11.16
N LEU A 135 -6.60 15.00 -11.66
CA LEU A 135 -6.27 13.68 -12.20
C LEU A 135 -5.53 13.74 -13.55
N PHE A 136 -5.54 14.90 -14.23
CA PHE A 136 -4.81 15.06 -15.48
C PHE A 136 -3.31 15.26 -15.28
N THR A 137 -2.89 15.67 -14.08
CA THR A 137 -1.48 15.80 -13.69
C THR A 137 -0.97 14.58 -12.93
N PHE A 138 -1.89 13.65 -12.53
CA PHE A 138 -1.56 12.44 -11.79
C PHE A 138 -1.33 11.27 -12.76
N GLU A 139 -0.05 10.96 -13.01
CA GLU A 139 0.35 10.02 -14.03
C GLU A 139 0.64 8.61 -13.51
N SER A 140 0.78 7.66 -14.44
CA SER A 140 1.13 6.27 -14.10
C SER A 140 2.47 6.20 -13.37
N ASN A 141 2.57 5.27 -12.42
CA ASN A 141 3.69 5.05 -11.50
C ASN A 141 3.90 6.16 -10.45
N GLN A 142 3.02 7.14 -10.38
CA GLN A 142 3.05 8.13 -9.31
C GLN A 142 2.31 7.68 -8.06
N VAL A 143 2.80 8.13 -6.91
CA VAL A 143 2.13 8.06 -5.61
C VAL A 143 1.83 9.47 -5.11
N LEU A 144 0.60 9.67 -4.68
CA LEU A 144 0.13 10.90 -4.09
C LEU A 144 -0.22 10.67 -2.62
N ARG A 145 0.30 11.52 -1.74
CA ARG A 145 -0.18 11.59 -0.35
C ARG A 145 -1.28 12.64 -0.29
N THR A 146 -2.49 12.23 0.03
CA THR A 146 -3.68 13.10 0.04
C THR A 146 -4.62 12.76 1.19
N SER A 147 -5.68 13.56 1.34
CA SER A 147 -6.75 13.30 2.29
C SER A 147 -8.05 12.97 1.55
N ILE A 148 -8.62 11.81 1.84
CA ILE A 148 -9.92 11.38 1.34
C ILE A 148 -10.88 11.36 2.53
N ASN A 149 -11.91 12.20 2.50
CA ASN A 149 -12.88 12.33 3.59
C ASN A 149 -12.21 12.53 4.97
N LYS A 150 -11.20 13.41 5.03
CA LYS A 150 -10.34 13.68 6.21
C LYS A 150 -9.45 12.52 6.65
N ILE A 151 -9.38 11.43 5.90
CA ILE A 151 -8.51 10.29 6.16
C ILE A 151 -7.23 10.48 5.33
N ASN A 152 -6.08 10.56 5.98
CA ASN A 152 -4.79 10.63 5.29
C ASN A 152 -4.48 9.30 4.60
N CYS A 153 -4.28 9.36 3.29
CA CYS A 153 -4.08 8.19 2.43
C CYS A 153 -2.87 8.37 1.51
N PHE A 154 -2.38 7.26 0.99
CA PHE A 154 -1.58 7.23 -0.22
C PHE A 154 -2.46 6.71 -1.37
N VAL A 155 -2.36 7.34 -2.53
CA VAL A 155 -3.02 6.89 -3.75
C VAL A 155 -1.93 6.60 -4.77
N LEU A 156 -1.89 5.38 -5.28
CA LEU A 156 -0.94 4.93 -6.30
C LEU A 156 -1.67 4.83 -7.63
N CYS A 157 -1.15 5.46 -8.68
CA CYS A 157 -1.66 5.36 -10.03
C CYS A 157 -0.88 4.29 -10.81
N HIS A 158 -1.42 3.08 -10.95
CA HIS A 158 -0.76 2.02 -11.72
C HIS A 158 -0.90 2.21 -13.23
N LYS A 159 -2.10 2.59 -13.65
CA LYS A 159 -2.41 2.95 -15.02
C LYS A 159 -3.47 4.04 -15.00
N ARG A 160 -3.13 5.20 -15.58
CA ARG A 160 -3.97 6.38 -15.56
C ARG A 160 -5.36 6.10 -16.11
N PHE A 161 -6.39 6.52 -15.37
CA PHE A 161 -7.80 6.33 -15.65
C PHE A 161 -8.30 4.87 -15.69
N GLU A 162 -7.45 3.90 -15.27
CA GLU A 162 -7.83 2.49 -15.31
C GLU A 162 -7.59 1.75 -13.99
N ASN A 163 -6.45 2.02 -13.29
CA ASN A 163 -6.05 1.19 -12.15
C ASN A 163 -5.32 2.00 -11.08
N TYR A 164 -5.83 1.94 -9.86
CA TYR A 164 -5.31 2.68 -8.70
C TYR A 164 -5.33 1.81 -7.45
N THR A 165 -4.46 2.14 -6.50
CA THR A 165 -4.51 1.59 -5.13
C THR A 165 -4.59 2.74 -4.13
N ILE A 166 -5.59 2.69 -3.24
CA ILE A 166 -5.69 3.59 -2.08
C ILE A 166 -5.20 2.83 -0.87
N ILE A 167 -4.22 3.41 -0.17
CA ILE A 167 -3.66 2.84 1.07
C ILE A 167 -4.01 3.79 2.21
N CYS A 168 -4.81 3.32 3.16
CA CYS A 168 -5.23 4.10 4.32
C CYS A 168 -5.00 3.34 5.63
N PRO A 169 -4.98 4.02 6.80
CA PRO A 169 -4.88 3.33 8.08
C PRO A 169 -6.05 2.36 8.28
N THR A 170 -5.76 1.16 8.78
CA THR A 170 -6.74 0.09 8.97
C THR A 170 -7.91 0.50 9.87
N SER A 171 -7.67 1.39 10.84
CA SER A 171 -8.72 1.95 11.70
C SER A 171 -9.83 2.70 10.94
N PHE A 172 -9.58 3.13 9.71
CA PHE A 172 -10.54 3.81 8.84
C PHE A 172 -11.09 2.92 7.72
N MET A 173 -10.83 1.61 7.75
CA MET A 173 -11.23 0.66 6.71
C MET A 173 -12.73 0.74 6.40
N GLU A 174 -13.59 0.64 7.41
CA GLU A 174 -15.05 0.66 7.20
C GLU A 174 -15.55 2.02 6.71
N SER A 175 -14.97 3.13 7.19
CA SER A 175 -15.31 4.48 6.71
C SER A 175 -14.93 4.66 5.23
N MET A 176 -13.74 4.20 4.83
CA MET A 176 -13.30 4.26 3.44
C MET A 176 -14.14 3.36 2.54
N LYS A 177 -14.41 2.13 2.97
CA LYS A 177 -15.28 1.19 2.25
C LYS A 177 -16.69 1.78 2.04
N GLY A 178 -17.32 2.31 3.09
CA GLY A 178 -18.63 2.96 3.00
C GLY A 178 -18.61 4.13 2.01
N ARG A 179 -17.56 4.97 2.05
CA ARG A 179 -17.41 6.09 1.11
C ARG A 179 -17.28 5.62 -0.34
N LEU A 180 -16.46 4.60 -0.61
CA LEU A 180 -16.29 4.03 -1.94
C LEU A 180 -17.60 3.46 -2.48
N LEU A 181 -18.30 2.64 -1.69
CA LEU A 181 -19.59 2.03 -2.08
C LEU A 181 -20.65 3.09 -2.39
N ASN A 182 -20.77 4.11 -1.55
CA ASN A 182 -21.72 5.21 -1.77
C ASN A 182 -21.42 5.96 -3.07
N LEU A 183 -20.15 6.28 -3.35
CA LEU A 183 -19.78 6.99 -4.57
C LEU A 183 -19.96 6.15 -5.82
N ILE A 184 -19.66 4.84 -5.78
CA ILE A 184 -19.90 3.93 -6.93
C ILE A 184 -21.40 3.91 -7.30
N ASN A 185 -22.29 3.97 -6.34
CA ASN A 185 -23.74 4.06 -6.59
C ASN A 185 -24.15 5.39 -7.24
N LEU A 186 -23.36 6.46 -7.07
CA LEU A 186 -23.61 7.79 -7.65
C LEU A 186 -22.93 8.01 -9.01
N VAL A 187 -22.04 7.11 -9.43
CA VAL A 187 -21.31 7.12 -10.71
C VAL A 187 -22.05 6.24 -11.72
N ALA A 188 -23.35 6.40 -11.82
CA ALA A 188 -24.18 5.65 -12.77
C ALA A 188 -24.25 6.37 -14.12
#